data_33aab931eb59413d7a2163459c138c4f
#
_entry.id   33aab931eb59413d7a2163459c138c4f
#
_cell.length_a   1.000
_cell.length_b   1.000
_cell.length_c   1.000
_cell.angle_alpha   90.00
_cell.angle_beta   90.00
_cell.angle_gamma   90.00
#
_symmetry.space_group_name_H-M   'P 1'
#
loop_
_entity.id
_entity.type
_entity.pdbx_description
1 polymer ?
#
loop_
_entity_poly.entity_id
_entity_poly.type
_entity_poly.pdbx_seq_one_letter_code
_entity_poly.pdbx_strand_id
1 'polypeptide(L)'
;MPGHLSLAVLFAALLFGTGAPAEEAPETRDPRDFFFAQTFGDIPEELEEAEKAGKIGLFLFYEQEGCAFCRRMMQSVLNQRRVQDWYGEHFMSIAIDIRGDVELRDVDGITLPSKVFAQHRRVKYTPVMAFLDLHGVEIFRKSGMIDDPEEFLLMGRYIAEGRYTDTPFRDYLAEVGHAESGQVSRTPVRDN
;
A
#
# COMPACT_ATOMS: atom_id res chain seq x y z
N MET A 1 -40.67 71.68 -25.74
CA MET A 1 -41.26 70.63 -24.86
C MET A 1 -40.21 69.53 -24.74
N PRO A 2 -39.61 69.35 -23.59
CA PRO A 2 -38.45 68.47 -23.44
C PRO A 2 -38.88 67.04 -23.21
N GLY A 3 -38.26 66.12 -23.98
CA GLY A 3 -38.40 64.66 -23.83
C GLY A 3 -37.49 64.14 -22.70
N HIS A 4 -38.07 63.34 -21.83
CA HIS A 4 -37.41 62.69 -20.73
C HIS A 4 -36.64 61.44 -21.22
N LEU A 5 -35.29 61.46 -21.10
CA LEU A 5 -34.44 60.33 -21.32
C LEU A 5 -34.35 59.49 -20.03
N SER A 6 -35.03 58.34 -20.02
CA SER A 6 -34.94 57.39 -18.91
C SER A 6 -33.65 56.54 -19.04
N LEU A 7 -32.73 56.74 -18.12
CA LEU A 7 -31.47 55.98 -18.00
C LEU A 7 -31.75 54.70 -17.22
N ALA A 8 -31.84 53.55 -17.90
CA ALA A 8 -31.96 52.24 -17.28
C ALA A 8 -30.58 51.78 -16.80
N VAL A 9 -30.36 51.79 -15.51
CA VAL A 9 -29.13 51.22 -14.87
C VAL A 9 -29.31 49.70 -14.77
N LEU A 10 -28.58 48.99 -15.60
CA LEU A 10 -28.46 47.50 -15.51
C LEU A 10 -27.51 47.15 -14.34
N PHE A 11 -28.06 46.64 -13.27
CA PHE A 11 -27.31 46.07 -12.13
C PHE A 11 -26.90 44.66 -12.51
N ALA A 12 -25.64 44.47 -12.96
CA ALA A 12 -25.05 43.14 -13.16
C ALA A 12 -24.66 42.55 -11.81
N ALA A 13 -25.49 41.65 -11.28
CA ALA A 13 -25.16 40.87 -10.07
C ALA A 13 -24.07 39.85 -10.41
N LEU A 14 -22.84 40.13 -9.98
CA LEU A 14 -21.73 39.16 -9.99
C LEU A 14 -22.02 38.10 -8.93
N LEU A 15 -22.48 36.92 -9.35
CA LEU A 15 -22.59 35.72 -8.51
C LEU A 15 -21.17 35.18 -8.23
N PHE A 16 -20.56 35.63 -7.15
CA PHE A 16 -19.38 34.94 -6.60
C PHE A 16 -19.85 33.59 -6.07
N GLY A 17 -19.67 32.56 -6.87
CA GLY A 17 -19.81 31.18 -6.42
C GLY A 17 -18.72 30.92 -5.38
N THR A 18 -19.07 30.89 -4.10
CA THR A 18 -18.23 30.35 -3.04
C THR A 18 -18.15 28.85 -3.25
N GLY A 19 -17.15 28.37 -4.01
CA GLY A 19 -16.80 26.96 -4.02
C GLY A 19 -16.46 26.56 -2.57
N ALA A 20 -17.26 25.64 -2.01
CA ALA A 20 -16.89 25.00 -0.75
C ALA A 20 -15.51 24.37 -0.90
N PRO A 21 -14.60 24.50 0.09
CA PRO A 21 -13.33 23.82 0.05
C PRO A 21 -13.61 22.30 -0.08
N ALA A 22 -12.99 21.66 -1.05
CA ALA A 22 -13.04 20.21 -1.17
C ALA A 22 -12.48 19.64 0.14
N GLU A 23 -13.29 18.87 0.86
CA GLU A 23 -12.85 18.17 2.07
C GLU A 23 -11.70 17.24 1.68
N GLU A 24 -10.52 17.52 2.20
CA GLU A 24 -9.33 16.72 1.92
C GLU A 24 -9.54 15.31 2.52
N ALA A 25 -9.46 14.28 1.68
CA ALA A 25 -9.69 12.91 2.12
C ALA A 25 -8.68 12.55 3.24
N PRO A 26 -9.10 11.80 4.29
CA PRO A 26 -8.27 11.51 5.44
C PRO A 26 -6.96 10.83 5.02
N GLU A 27 -5.85 11.23 5.63
CA GLU A 27 -4.52 10.64 5.35
C GLU A 27 -4.38 9.21 5.86
N THR A 28 -5.24 8.80 6.80
CA THR A 28 -5.25 7.44 7.36
C THR A 28 -6.63 6.80 7.21
N ARG A 29 -6.64 5.50 6.87
CA ARG A 29 -7.85 4.66 6.72
C ARG A 29 -7.62 3.32 7.40
N ASP A 30 -8.69 2.63 7.83
CA ASP A 30 -8.56 1.30 8.44
C ASP A 30 -7.92 0.32 7.44
N PRO A 31 -6.80 -0.34 7.79
CA PRO A 31 -6.16 -1.32 6.89
C PRO A 31 -7.06 -2.52 6.57
N ARG A 32 -7.99 -2.88 7.46
CA ARG A 32 -8.90 -4.00 7.23
C ARG A 32 -9.85 -3.75 6.06
N ASP A 33 -10.20 -2.48 5.87
CA ASP A 33 -11.15 -2.08 4.83
C ASP A 33 -10.46 -1.61 3.54
N PHE A 34 -9.22 -1.05 3.66
CA PHE A 34 -8.59 -0.34 2.56
C PHE A 34 -7.23 -0.88 2.11
N PHE A 35 -6.58 -1.73 2.91
CA PHE A 35 -5.29 -2.31 2.55
C PHE A 35 -5.40 -3.79 2.16
N PHE A 36 -6.21 -4.56 2.89
CA PHE A 36 -6.38 -5.98 2.62
C PHE A 36 -7.60 -6.26 1.78
N ALA A 37 -7.42 -7.09 0.75
CA ALA A 37 -8.53 -7.64 -0.01
C ALA A 37 -9.35 -8.62 0.85
N GLN A 38 -10.64 -8.67 0.60
CA GLN A 38 -11.48 -9.76 1.09
C GLN A 38 -11.16 -11.01 0.28
N THR A 39 -10.76 -12.08 0.94
CA THR A 39 -10.35 -13.34 0.29
C THR A 39 -11.24 -14.48 0.75
N PHE A 40 -11.48 -15.44 -0.15
CA PHE A 40 -12.10 -16.73 0.18
C PHE A 40 -11.06 -17.81 0.50
N GLY A 41 -9.76 -17.44 0.51
CA GLY A 41 -8.68 -18.33 0.88
C GLY A 41 -8.15 -19.22 -0.25
N ASP A 42 -8.47 -18.91 -1.50
CA ASP A 42 -7.94 -19.63 -2.68
C ASP A 42 -6.79 -18.82 -3.31
N ILE A 43 -5.55 -19.12 -2.95
CA ILE A 43 -4.38 -18.38 -3.44
C ILE A 43 -4.27 -18.41 -4.97
N PRO A 44 -4.48 -19.54 -5.68
CA PRO A 44 -4.56 -19.54 -7.14
C PRO A 44 -5.60 -18.57 -7.71
N GLU A 45 -6.82 -18.53 -7.15
CA GLU A 45 -7.87 -17.61 -7.61
C GLU A 45 -7.48 -16.15 -7.38
N GLU A 46 -6.89 -15.85 -6.21
CA GLU A 46 -6.41 -14.50 -5.88
C GLU A 46 -5.27 -14.05 -6.82
N LEU A 47 -4.42 -14.97 -7.27
CA LEU A 47 -3.39 -14.68 -8.29
C LEU A 47 -4.02 -14.35 -9.65
N GLU A 48 -5.03 -15.11 -10.08
CA GLU A 48 -5.76 -14.82 -11.31
C GLU A 48 -6.49 -13.47 -11.26
N GLU A 49 -7.10 -13.14 -10.11
CA GLU A 49 -7.74 -11.84 -9.91
C GLU A 49 -6.71 -10.69 -9.88
N ALA A 50 -5.55 -10.90 -9.26
CA ALA A 50 -4.45 -9.94 -9.28
C ALA A 50 -3.98 -9.68 -10.72
N GLU A 51 -3.78 -10.73 -11.52
CA GLU A 51 -3.38 -10.61 -12.93
C GLU A 51 -4.43 -9.85 -13.76
N LYS A 52 -5.73 -10.20 -13.63
CA LYS A 52 -6.84 -9.52 -14.30
C LYS A 52 -6.92 -8.03 -13.94
N ALA A 53 -6.55 -7.70 -12.69
CA ALA A 53 -6.49 -6.32 -12.20
C ALA A 53 -5.20 -5.59 -12.58
N GLY A 54 -4.29 -6.21 -13.34
CA GLY A 54 -3.01 -5.61 -13.78
C GLY A 54 -1.97 -5.48 -12.66
N LYS A 55 -2.12 -6.23 -11.57
CA LYS A 55 -1.17 -6.27 -10.47
C LYS A 55 -0.01 -7.20 -10.79
N ILE A 56 1.10 -7.05 -10.06
CA ILE A 56 2.34 -7.81 -10.28
C ILE A 56 2.47 -9.04 -9.37
N GLY A 57 1.52 -9.25 -8.46
CA GLY A 57 1.48 -10.40 -7.57
C GLY A 57 0.70 -10.17 -6.30
N LEU A 58 0.90 -11.04 -5.31
CA LEU A 58 0.28 -10.94 -3.99
C LEU A 58 1.28 -10.43 -2.95
N PHE A 59 0.77 -9.62 -2.01
CA PHE A 59 1.42 -9.29 -0.75
C PHE A 59 0.71 -10.05 0.38
N LEU A 60 1.42 -10.93 1.07
CA LEU A 60 0.90 -11.71 2.21
C LEU A 60 1.42 -11.12 3.51
N PHE A 61 0.52 -10.73 4.39
CA PHE A 61 0.82 -10.25 5.74
C PHE A 61 0.42 -11.29 6.78
N TYR A 62 1.40 -11.99 7.31
CA TYR A 62 1.17 -12.97 8.37
C TYR A 62 1.11 -12.28 9.72
N GLU A 63 0.01 -12.45 10.40
CA GLU A 63 -0.27 -11.87 11.71
C GLU A 63 -0.87 -12.89 12.69
N GLN A 64 -1.11 -12.48 13.92
CA GLN A 64 -1.88 -13.26 14.89
C GLN A 64 -2.52 -12.32 15.90
N GLU A 65 -3.58 -12.80 16.56
CA GLU A 65 -4.15 -12.12 17.70
C GLU A 65 -3.08 -11.88 18.80
N GLY A 66 -3.13 -10.72 19.47
CA GLY A 66 -2.17 -10.34 20.51
C GLY A 66 -0.79 -9.89 19.99
N CYS A 67 -0.51 -9.91 18.69
CA CYS A 67 0.74 -9.45 18.13
C CYS A 67 0.87 -7.91 18.24
N ALA A 68 1.68 -7.43 19.18
CA ALA A 68 1.89 -6.00 19.40
C ALA A 68 2.53 -5.30 18.19
N PHE A 69 3.49 -5.96 17.53
CA PHE A 69 4.17 -5.44 16.34
C PHE A 69 3.26 -5.39 15.12
N CYS A 70 2.38 -6.38 14.92
CA CYS A 70 1.38 -6.35 13.86
C CYS A 70 0.43 -5.18 14.05
N ARG A 71 -0.09 -5.00 15.28
CA ARG A 71 -0.98 -3.89 15.63
C ARG A 71 -0.29 -2.54 15.40
N ARG A 72 0.99 -2.41 15.75
CA ARG A 72 1.75 -1.19 15.50
C ARG A 72 1.87 -0.91 14.00
N MET A 73 2.20 -1.90 13.17
CA MET A 73 2.21 -1.74 11.70
C MET A 73 0.85 -1.31 11.16
N MET A 74 -0.23 -1.94 11.63
CA MET A 74 -1.60 -1.56 11.26
C MET A 74 -1.89 -0.08 11.55
N GLN A 75 -1.40 0.43 12.69
CA GLN A 75 -1.72 1.77 13.20
C GLN A 75 -0.81 2.89 12.68
N SER A 76 0.39 2.58 12.20
CA SER A 76 1.38 3.59 11.82
C SER A 76 1.88 3.47 10.38
N VAL A 77 1.71 2.33 9.73
CA VAL A 77 2.22 2.06 8.38
C VAL A 77 1.09 1.72 7.42
N LEU A 78 0.38 0.62 7.70
CA LEU A 78 -0.64 0.10 6.80
C LEU A 78 -1.91 0.95 6.77
N ASN A 79 -2.13 1.81 7.77
CA ASN A 79 -3.23 2.78 7.79
C ASN A 79 -2.96 4.02 6.93
N GLN A 80 -1.73 4.25 6.49
CA GLN A 80 -1.39 5.42 5.68
C GLN A 80 -2.01 5.31 4.29
N ARG A 81 -2.80 6.32 3.89
CA ARG A 81 -3.47 6.33 2.59
C ARG A 81 -2.50 6.14 1.43
N ARG A 82 -1.35 6.84 1.45
CA ARG A 82 -0.34 6.74 0.41
C ARG A 82 0.25 5.32 0.28
N VAL A 83 0.36 4.59 1.40
CA VAL A 83 0.81 3.19 1.43
C VAL A 83 -0.27 2.29 0.82
N GLN A 84 -1.53 2.48 1.24
CA GLN A 84 -2.66 1.70 0.75
C GLN A 84 -2.87 1.89 -0.76
N ASP A 85 -2.84 3.14 -1.21
CA ASP A 85 -3.06 3.47 -2.62
C ASP A 85 -1.93 2.87 -3.48
N TRP A 86 -0.66 3.03 -3.07
CA TRP A 86 0.47 2.49 -3.83
C TRP A 86 0.47 0.94 -3.85
N TYR A 87 0.30 0.29 -2.69
CA TYR A 87 0.26 -1.17 -2.63
C TYR A 87 -0.96 -1.72 -3.37
N GLY A 88 -2.12 -1.06 -3.22
CA GLY A 88 -3.35 -1.43 -3.92
C GLY A 88 -3.24 -1.32 -5.45
N GLU A 89 -2.40 -0.44 -5.97
CA GLU A 89 -2.11 -0.36 -7.41
C GLU A 89 -1.25 -1.53 -7.90
N HIS A 90 -0.29 -1.99 -7.09
CA HIS A 90 0.73 -2.96 -7.53
C HIS A 90 0.48 -4.40 -7.08
N PHE A 91 -0.14 -4.60 -5.93
CA PHE A 91 -0.33 -5.92 -5.32
C PHE A 91 -1.77 -6.14 -4.87
N MET A 92 -2.19 -7.39 -4.82
CA MET A 92 -3.32 -7.78 -4.01
C MET A 92 -2.81 -8.17 -2.63
N SER A 93 -3.26 -7.47 -1.59
CA SER A 93 -2.77 -7.64 -0.21
C SER A 93 -3.70 -8.54 0.58
N ILE A 94 -3.18 -9.57 1.23
CA ILE A 94 -3.95 -10.56 2.00
C ILE A 94 -3.38 -10.68 3.40
N ALA A 95 -4.24 -10.59 4.43
CA ALA A 95 -3.88 -10.87 5.82
C ALA A 95 -4.13 -12.34 6.14
N ILE A 96 -3.15 -13.00 6.78
CA ILE A 96 -3.22 -14.42 7.16
C ILE A 96 -2.96 -14.53 8.66
N ASP A 97 -3.97 -15.01 9.41
CA ASP A 97 -3.80 -15.35 10.83
C ASP A 97 -3.09 -16.69 10.96
N ILE A 98 -1.86 -16.69 11.50
CA ILE A 98 -1.06 -17.90 11.71
C ILE A 98 -1.57 -18.80 12.86
N ARG A 99 -2.64 -18.40 13.54
CA ARG A 99 -3.33 -19.16 14.59
C ARG A 99 -4.76 -19.54 14.20
N GLY A 100 -5.22 -19.05 13.05
CA GLY A 100 -6.60 -19.21 12.58
C GLY A 100 -6.89 -20.60 12.03
N ASP A 101 -8.17 -20.85 11.85
CA ASP A 101 -8.72 -22.10 11.29
C ASP A 101 -9.39 -21.89 9.93
N VAL A 102 -9.31 -20.67 9.35
CA VAL A 102 -9.81 -20.41 8.00
C VAL A 102 -9.01 -21.26 7.02
N GLU A 103 -9.71 -21.99 6.16
CA GLU A 103 -9.07 -22.82 5.15
C GLU A 103 -8.46 -21.94 4.04
N LEU A 104 -7.21 -22.24 3.70
CA LEU A 104 -6.48 -21.62 2.61
C LEU A 104 -6.02 -22.69 1.63
N ARG A 105 -6.34 -22.54 0.36
CA ARG A 105 -5.81 -23.36 -0.72
C ARG A 105 -4.52 -22.75 -1.24
N ASP A 106 -3.44 -23.51 -1.16
CA ASP A 106 -2.13 -23.08 -1.65
C ASP A 106 -1.98 -23.32 -3.16
N VAL A 107 -0.93 -22.78 -3.75
CA VAL A 107 -0.60 -22.87 -5.19
C VAL A 107 -0.36 -24.31 -5.67
N ASP A 108 -0.01 -25.22 -4.77
CA ASP A 108 0.11 -26.66 -5.05
C ASP A 108 -1.25 -27.40 -5.02
N GLY A 109 -2.35 -26.67 -4.76
CA GLY A 109 -3.72 -27.18 -4.68
C GLY A 109 -4.09 -27.79 -3.32
N ILE A 110 -3.19 -27.78 -2.33
CA ILE A 110 -3.46 -28.32 -1.00
C ILE A 110 -4.24 -27.29 -0.19
N THR A 111 -5.38 -27.68 0.39
CA THR A 111 -6.17 -26.86 1.28
C THR A 111 -5.83 -27.17 2.72
N LEU A 112 -5.46 -26.14 3.49
CA LEU A 112 -5.00 -26.25 4.88
C LEU A 112 -5.65 -25.16 5.74
N PRO A 113 -5.94 -25.42 7.02
CA PRO A 113 -6.22 -24.35 7.97
C PRO A 113 -5.08 -23.34 8.02
N SER A 114 -5.37 -22.05 8.15
CA SER A 114 -4.37 -20.96 8.04
C SER A 114 -3.19 -21.14 9.00
N LYS A 115 -3.40 -21.73 10.18
CA LYS A 115 -2.32 -22.10 11.10
C LYS A 115 -1.38 -23.16 10.53
N VAL A 116 -1.90 -24.14 9.76
CA VAL A 116 -1.09 -25.20 9.12
C VAL A 116 -0.45 -24.67 7.86
N PHE A 117 -1.18 -23.86 7.08
CA PHE A 117 -0.64 -23.12 5.92
C PHE A 117 0.58 -22.28 6.30
N ALA A 118 0.49 -21.51 7.40
CA ALA A 118 1.62 -20.72 7.89
C ALA A 118 2.84 -21.59 8.26
N GLN A 119 2.61 -22.76 8.90
CA GLN A 119 3.68 -23.71 9.19
C GLN A 119 4.29 -24.30 7.93
N HIS A 120 3.47 -24.67 6.93
CA HIS A 120 3.91 -25.13 5.63
C HIS A 120 4.79 -24.09 4.92
N ARG A 121 4.36 -22.80 4.97
CA ARG A 121 5.13 -21.66 4.52
C ARG A 121 6.27 -21.24 5.48
N ARG A 122 6.58 -22.02 6.53
CA ARG A 122 7.67 -21.81 7.52
C ARG A 122 7.56 -20.47 8.26
N VAL A 123 6.35 -19.97 8.46
CA VAL A 123 6.11 -18.78 9.28
C VAL A 123 5.91 -19.21 10.73
N LYS A 124 6.81 -18.76 11.63
CA LYS A 124 6.81 -19.11 13.05
C LYS A 124 6.51 -17.92 13.96
N TYR A 125 6.73 -16.73 13.49
CA TYR A 125 6.61 -15.48 14.24
C TYR A 125 5.87 -14.46 13.39
N THR A 126 5.34 -13.42 14.01
CA THR A 126 4.62 -12.33 13.34
C THR A 126 5.14 -10.96 13.77
N PRO A 127 5.08 -9.96 12.90
CA PRO A 127 4.64 -10.05 11.51
C PRO A 127 5.70 -10.67 10.58
N VAL A 128 5.22 -11.31 9.51
CA VAL A 128 6.01 -11.65 8.34
C VAL A 128 5.30 -11.09 7.11
N MET A 129 6.05 -10.49 6.23
CA MET A 129 5.63 -10.00 4.93
C MET A 129 6.25 -10.85 3.85
N ALA A 130 5.44 -11.40 2.95
CA ALA A 130 5.93 -12.19 1.83
C ALA A 130 5.29 -11.69 0.52
N PHE A 131 6.04 -11.78 -0.57
CA PHE A 131 5.56 -11.43 -1.90
C PHE A 131 5.58 -12.67 -2.78
N LEU A 132 4.45 -12.94 -3.43
CA LEU A 132 4.35 -13.95 -4.47
C LEU A 132 4.26 -13.25 -5.81
N ASP A 133 4.97 -13.76 -6.81
CA ASP A 133 4.73 -13.37 -8.20
C ASP A 133 3.41 -13.97 -8.72
N LEU A 134 3.00 -13.64 -9.95
CA LEU A 134 1.77 -14.15 -10.56
C LEU A 134 1.79 -15.68 -10.85
N HIS A 135 2.95 -16.33 -10.71
CA HIS A 135 3.08 -17.78 -10.78
C HIS A 135 2.99 -18.44 -9.39
N GLY A 136 2.77 -17.65 -8.33
CA GLY A 136 2.68 -18.14 -6.96
C GLY A 136 4.03 -18.45 -6.31
N VAL A 137 5.13 -18.08 -6.97
CA VAL A 137 6.49 -18.24 -6.41
C VAL A 137 6.74 -17.14 -5.39
N GLU A 138 7.19 -17.52 -4.20
CA GLU A 138 7.62 -16.54 -3.21
C GLU A 138 8.95 -15.93 -3.62
N ILE A 139 8.92 -14.66 -4.05
CA ILE A 139 10.07 -13.93 -4.57
C ILE A 139 10.79 -13.09 -3.52
N PHE A 140 10.12 -12.76 -2.42
CA PHE A 140 10.74 -12.01 -1.33
C PHE A 140 10.00 -12.25 -0.01
N ARG A 141 10.77 -12.19 1.09
CA ARG A 141 10.24 -12.29 2.46
C ARG A 141 10.99 -11.35 3.39
N LYS A 142 10.23 -10.63 4.22
CA LYS A 142 10.75 -9.82 5.33
C LYS A 142 10.08 -10.26 6.62
N SER A 143 10.87 -10.68 7.59
CA SER A 143 10.40 -11.02 8.94
C SER A 143 10.64 -9.85 9.89
N GLY A 144 9.71 -9.64 10.81
CA GLY A 144 9.74 -8.54 11.77
C GLY A 144 9.02 -7.29 11.25
N MET A 145 8.86 -6.33 12.16
CA MET A 145 8.15 -5.08 11.89
C MET A 145 8.99 -4.13 11.04
N ILE A 146 8.31 -3.38 10.19
CA ILE A 146 8.74 -2.11 9.62
C ILE A 146 7.87 -1.04 10.27
N ASP A 147 8.44 -0.01 10.84
CA ASP A 147 7.69 1.07 11.53
C ASP A 147 7.74 2.40 10.77
N ASP A 148 8.52 2.48 9.71
CA ASP A 148 8.56 3.62 8.79
C ASP A 148 7.74 3.32 7.53
N PRO A 149 6.68 4.12 7.26
CA PRO A 149 5.89 3.99 6.03
C PRO A 149 6.71 4.18 4.75
N GLU A 150 7.79 4.97 4.79
CA GLU A 150 8.65 5.17 3.61
C GLU A 150 9.49 3.93 3.33
N GLU A 151 10.11 3.31 4.37
CA GLU A 151 10.80 2.03 4.20
C GLU A 151 9.86 0.95 3.65
N PHE A 152 8.59 0.94 4.11
CA PHE A 152 7.59 0.00 3.62
C PHE A 152 7.23 0.24 2.15
N LEU A 153 7.10 1.49 1.72
CA LEU A 153 6.92 1.85 0.30
C LEU A 153 8.14 1.46 -0.54
N LEU A 154 9.35 1.70 -0.04
CA LEU A 154 10.59 1.30 -0.71
C LEU A 154 10.69 -0.22 -0.84
N MET A 155 10.19 -0.99 0.12
CA MET A 155 10.11 -2.45 -0.01
C MET A 155 9.20 -2.87 -1.17
N GLY A 156 8.04 -2.24 -1.32
CA GLY A 156 7.16 -2.48 -2.45
C GLY A 156 7.82 -2.14 -3.78
N ARG A 157 8.45 -0.97 -3.89
CA ARG A 157 9.18 -0.52 -5.10
C ARG A 157 10.33 -1.46 -5.46
N TYR A 158 11.11 -1.89 -4.48
CA TYR A 158 12.16 -2.88 -4.65
C TYR A 158 11.67 -4.16 -5.34
N ILE A 159 10.46 -4.62 -4.98
CA ILE A 159 9.83 -5.78 -5.61
C ILE A 159 9.33 -5.43 -7.01
N ALA A 160 8.63 -4.31 -7.16
CA ALA A 160 8.05 -3.88 -8.44
C ALA A 160 9.13 -3.60 -9.51
N GLU A 161 10.29 -3.13 -9.11
CA GLU A 161 11.45 -2.88 -9.97
C GLU A 161 12.28 -4.14 -10.27
N GLY A 162 11.93 -5.29 -9.66
CA GLY A 162 12.67 -6.54 -9.84
C GLY A 162 14.07 -6.56 -9.19
N ARG A 163 14.38 -5.59 -8.32
CA ARG A 163 15.70 -5.45 -7.69
C ARG A 163 16.05 -6.61 -6.75
N TYR A 164 15.05 -7.37 -6.31
CA TYR A 164 15.23 -8.55 -5.46
C TYR A 164 16.05 -9.67 -6.14
N THR A 165 16.23 -9.61 -7.45
CA THR A 165 16.96 -10.62 -8.22
C THR A 165 18.49 -10.50 -8.09
N ASP A 166 18.99 -9.31 -7.82
CA ASP A 166 20.43 -9.01 -7.87
C ASP A 166 20.97 -8.15 -6.70
N THR A 167 20.08 -7.45 -5.98
CA THR A 167 20.46 -6.49 -4.94
C THR A 167 19.78 -6.87 -3.62
N PRO A 168 20.50 -7.07 -2.52
CA PRO A 168 19.89 -7.23 -1.20
C PRO A 168 19.07 -5.99 -0.79
N PHE A 169 17.92 -6.17 -0.16
CA PHE A 169 17.05 -5.05 0.21
C PHE A 169 17.73 -3.96 1.04
N ARG A 170 18.62 -4.36 1.97
CA ARG A 170 19.41 -3.41 2.77
C ARG A 170 20.28 -2.50 1.87
N ASP A 171 20.88 -3.07 0.84
CA ASP A 171 21.79 -2.35 -0.05
C ASP A 171 20.98 -1.41 -0.97
N TYR A 172 19.81 -1.84 -1.42
CA TYR A 172 18.83 -0.98 -2.12
C TYR A 172 18.42 0.23 -1.27
N LEU A 173 18.10 0.03 0.01
CA LEU A 173 17.78 1.14 0.93
C LEU A 173 18.94 2.13 1.06
N ALA A 174 20.19 1.65 1.12
CA ALA A 174 21.36 2.50 1.17
C ALA A 174 21.56 3.30 -0.13
N GLU A 175 21.36 2.69 -1.29
CA GLU A 175 21.42 3.37 -2.59
C GLU A 175 20.41 4.53 -2.68
N VAL A 176 19.15 4.28 -2.30
CA VAL A 176 18.09 5.31 -2.35
C VAL A 176 18.35 6.43 -1.34
N GLY A 177 18.72 6.11 -0.11
CA GLY A 177 19.04 7.10 0.92
C GLY A 177 20.23 8.00 0.54
N HIS A 178 21.21 7.46 -0.16
CA HIS A 178 22.33 8.28 -0.70
C HIS A 178 21.90 9.16 -1.86
N ALA A 179 20.99 8.71 -2.72
CA ALA A 179 20.45 9.51 -3.83
C ALA A 179 19.67 10.73 -3.34
N GLU A 180 18.83 10.58 -2.32
CA GLU A 180 18.05 11.67 -1.73
C GLU A 180 18.97 12.70 -1.02
N SER A 181 19.97 12.25 -0.25
CA SER A 181 20.91 13.15 0.41
C SER A 181 21.79 13.91 -0.57
N GLY A 182 22.13 13.35 -1.72
CA GLY A 182 22.89 13.98 -2.79
C GLY A 182 22.10 15.06 -3.55
N GLN A 183 20.77 14.99 -3.60
CA GLN A 183 19.92 16.01 -4.22
C GLN A 183 19.74 17.25 -3.36
N VAL A 184 19.67 17.10 -2.03
CA VAL A 184 19.57 18.25 -1.10
C VAL A 184 20.79 19.16 -1.17
N SER A 185 21.96 18.64 -1.49
CA SER A 185 23.23 19.41 -1.59
C SER A 185 23.38 20.24 -2.87
N ARG A 186 22.45 20.14 -3.84
CA ARG A 186 22.54 20.81 -5.14
C ARG A 186 21.63 22.03 -5.33
N THR A 187 20.99 22.51 -4.27
CA THR A 187 20.26 23.78 -4.36
C THR A 187 21.27 24.91 -4.40
N PRO A 188 21.42 25.67 -5.51
CA PRO A 188 22.37 26.77 -5.57
C PRO A 188 21.91 27.88 -4.62
N VAL A 189 22.80 28.25 -3.69
CA VAL A 189 22.64 29.48 -2.92
C VAL A 189 22.63 30.62 -3.94
N ARG A 190 21.49 31.31 -4.08
CA ARG A 190 21.42 32.57 -4.84
C ARG A 190 22.14 33.60 -3.98
N ASP A 191 23.33 33.93 -4.36
CA ASP A 191 24.00 35.13 -3.89
C ASP A 191 23.22 36.35 -4.39
N ASN A 192 22.85 37.18 -3.45
CA ASN A 192 22.13 38.45 -3.68
C ASN A 192 23.11 39.60 -3.50
#